data_0512ffe6f272b5c7b299cd58f2aa6cce
#
_entry.id   0512ffe6f272b5c7b299cd58f2aa6cce
#
_cell.length_a   1.000
_cell.length_b   1.000
_cell.length_c   1.000
_cell.angle_alpha   90.00
_cell.angle_beta   90.00
_cell.angle_gamma   90.00
#
_symmetry.space_group_name_H-M   'P 1'
#
loop_
_entity.id
_entity.type
_entity.pdbx_description
1 polymer ?
#
loop_
_entity_poly.entity_id
_entity_poly.type
_entity_poly.pdbx_seq_one_letter_code
_entity_poly.pdbx_strand_id
1 'polypeptide(L)'
;MRPAVIWLTGYSGAGKTTISQLLHARLAARAMPCEILDGDELRTNLCKDLGFSREDRCTNILRIGFVAELLSRHGVCVIVSAISPYRSARDAVRERIPHFVEVHVRCSIEVCEKRDVKGLYKKARAGQLSHFTGIDDCYEAPFRPEIVCDTEQETVGESVEKLLAGLEKLNFI
;
A
#
# COMPACT_ATOMS: atom_id res chain seq x y z
N MET A 1 -0.75 0.82 -23.39
CA MET A 1 -0.61 0.80 -21.93
C MET A 1 -1.98 0.78 -21.30
N ARG A 2 -2.21 -0.04 -20.28
CA ARG A 2 -3.50 -0.14 -19.58
C ARG A 2 -3.34 0.41 -18.16
N PRO A 3 -4.15 1.38 -17.73
CA PRO A 3 -4.04 1.91 -16.38
C PRO A 3 -4.28 0.80 -15.36
N ALA A 4 -3.37 0.68 -14.40
CA ALA A 4 -3.46 -0.32 -13.33
C ALA A 4 -3.54 0.36 -11.97
N VAL A 5 -4.13 -0.31 -11.00
CA VAL A 5 -4.05 0.05 -9.59
C VAL A 5 -3.01 -0.84 -8.92
N ILE A 6 -1.90 -0.25 -8.52
CA ILE A 6 -0.76 -0.89 -7.86
C ILE A 6 -0.94 -0.70 -6.35
N TRP A 7 -1.36 -1.75 -5.67
CA TRP A 7 -1.73 -1.71 -4.26
C TRP A 7 -0.62 -2.22 -3.35
N LEU A 8 0.14 -1.29 -2.75
CA LEU A 8 1.20 -1.63 -1.80
C LEU A 8 0.60 -1.87 -0.42
N THR A 9 0.76 -3.08 0.11
CA THR A 9 0.36 -3.46 1.48
C THR A 9 1.54 -3.95 2.30
N GLY A 10 1.51 -3.76 3.60
CA GLY A 10 2.59 -4.14 4.53
C GLY A 10 2.54 -3.32 5.82
N TYR A 11 3.33 -3.70 6.81
CA TYR A 11 3.42 -3.02 8.10
C TYR A 11 3.79 -1.53 7.98
N SER A 12 3.51 -0.75 9.01
CA SER A 12 4.11 0.59 9.17
C SER A 12 5.63 0.45 9.18
N GLY A 13 6.36 1.35 8.50
CA GLY A 13 7.82 1.23 8.42
C GLY A 13 8.35 0.19 7.42
N ALA A 14 7.50 -0.57 6.73
CA ALA A 14 7.93 -1.55 5.72
C ALA A 14 8.53 -0.92 4.44
N GLY A 15 8.41 0.40 4.23
CA GLY A 15 8.99 1.08 3.06
C GLY A 15 8.00 1.41 1.94
N LYS A 16 6.69 1.22 2.14
CA LYS A 16 5.65 1.48 1.11
C LYS A 16 5.74 2.88 0.50
N THR A 17 5.77 3.92 1.33
CA THR A 17 5.82 5.32 0.86
C THR A 17 7.09 5.60 0.04
N THR A 18 8.24 5.08 0.46
CA THR A 18 9.50 5.26 -0.26
C THR A 18 9.47 4.57 -1.63
N ILE A 19 8.93 3.34 -1.68
CA ILE A 19 8.76 2.59 -2.92
C ILE A 19 7.75 3.31 -3.83
N SER A 20 6.60 3.77 -3.29
CA SER A 20 5.58 4.45 -4.10
C SER A 20 6.09 5.74 -4.74
N GLN A 21 6.86 6.54 -4.02
CA GLN A 21 7.47 7.77 -4.52
C GLN A 21 8.47 7.51 -5.66
N LEU A 22 9.36 6.54 -5.49
CA LEU A 22 10.34 6.21 -6.53
C LEU A 22 9.65 5.56 -7.74
N LEU A 23 8.69 4.67 -7.54
CA LEU A 23 7.89 4.08 -8.62
C LEU A 23 7.14 5.17 -9.41
N HIS A 24 6.49 6.10 -8.71
CA HIS A 24 5.82 7.24 -9.34
C HIS A 24 6.79 8.04 -10.22
N ALA A 25 7.96 8.40 -9.71
CA ALA A 25 8.97 9.14 -10.47
C ALA A 25 9.40 8.37 -11.74
N ARG A 26 9.55 7.04 -11.66
CA ARG A 26 9.91 6.18 -12.80
C ARG A 26 8.80 6.10 -13.85
N LEU A 27 7.52 6.03 -13.43
CA LEU A 27 6.38 6.01 -14.34
C LEU A 27 6.16 7.38 -14.97
N ALA A 28 6.30 8.46 -14.23
CA ALA A 28 6.23 9.84 -14.74
C ALA A 28 7.31 10.11 -15.80
N ALA A 29 8.53 9.61 -15.59
CA ALA A 29 9.60 9.69 -16.59
C ALA A 29 9.30 8.96 -17.90
N ARG A 30 8.36 8.00 -17.88
CA ARG A 30 7.82 7.32 -19.08
C ARG A 30 6.58 8.00 -19.65
N ALA A 31 6.27 9.24 -19.22
CA ALA A 31 5.09 10.02 -19.59
C ALA A 31 3.76 9.30 -19.30
N MET A 32 3.73 8.46 -18.27
CA MET A 32 2.50 7.79 -17.82
C MET A 32 1.76 8.67 -16.82
N PRO A 33 0.47 8.99 -17.04
CA PRO A 33 -0.36 9.61 -16.01
C PRO A 33 -0.41 8.69 -14.77
N CYS A 34 0.08 9.17 -13.66
CA CYS A 34 0.21 8.38 -12.44
C CYS A 34 -0.08 9.23 -11.19
N GLU A 35 -0.79 8.66 -10.23
CA GLU A 35 -1.13 9.31 -8.96
C GLU A 35 -0.82 8.40 -7.77
N ILE A 36 -0.38 8.99 -6.65
CA ILE A 36 -0.17 8.27 -5.39
C ILE A 36 -1.35 8.55 -4.46
N LEU A 37 -1.95 7.49 -3.95
CA LEU A 37 -2.93 7.53 -2.89
C LEU A 37 -2.25 7.04 -1.59
N ASP A 38 -1.71 7.97 -0.81
CA ASP A 38 -1.08 7.65 0.48
C ASP A 38 -2.14 7.52 1.58
N GLY A 39 -2.10 6.43 2.32
CA GLY A 39 -3.08 6.11 3.35
C GLY A 39 -3.12 7.11 4.52
N ASP A 40 -1.98 7.74 4.87
CA ASP A 40 -1.94 8.73 5.95
C ASP A 40 -2.56 10.06 5.47
N GLU A 41 -2.26 10.47 4.23
CA GLU A 41 -2.86 11.66 3.62
C GLU A 41 -4.37 11.51 3.49
N LEU A 42 -4.83 10.37 2.99
CA LEU A 42 -6.27 10.11 2.83
C LEU A 42 -7.00 10.03 4.18
N ARG A 43 -6.33 9.59 5.24
CA ARG A 43 -6.91 9.60 6.58
C ARG A 43 -7.17 11.01 7.09
N THR A 44 -6.31 11.96 6.77
CA THR A 44 -6.47 13.35 7.22
C THR A 44 -7.50 14.14 6.39
N ASN A 45 -7.79 13.68 5.17
CA ASN A 45 -8.71 14.36 4.25
C ASN A 45 -10.03 13.61 4.06
N LEU A 46 -9.99 12.46 3.40
CA LEU A 46 -11.18 11.70 2.99
C LEU A 46 -11.78 10.84 4.12
N CYS A 47 -10.96 10.41 5.08
CA CYS A 47 -11.33 9.42 6.08
C CYS A 47 -11.10 9.92 7.52
N LYS A 48 -11.13 11.23 7.75
CA LYS A 48 -10.94 11.84 9.07
C LYS A 48 -12.03 11.51 10.09
N ASP A 49 -13.18 11.05 9.62
CA ASP A 49 -14.31 10.58 10.42
C ASP A 49 -14.12 9.15 10.97
N LEU A 50 -13.12 8.41 10.46
CA LEU A 50 -12.88 7.02 10.82
C LEU A 50 -11.83 6.89 11.93
N GLY A 51 -12.08 5.97 12.86
CA GLY A 51 -11.12 5.51 13.86
C GLY A 51 -10.20 4.40 13.35
N PHE A 52 -9.76 3.54 14.28
CA PHE A 52 -8.84 2.44 13.99
C PHE A 52 -9.42 1.05 14.30
N SER A 53 -10.73 0.97 14.55
CA SER A 53 -11.42 -0.31 14.64
C SER A 53 -11.28 -1.12 13.35
N ARG A 54 -11.52 -2.42 13.42
CA ARG A 54 -11.52 -3.28 12.23
C ARG A 54 -12.49 -2.77 11.15
N GLU A 55 -13.66 -2.34 11.57
CA GLU A 55 -14.70 -1.78 10.68
C GLU A 55 -14.23 -0.49 10.00
N ASP A 56 -13.68 0.45 10.77
CA ASP A 56 -13.14 1.71 10.24
C ASP A 56 -12.00 1.48 9.28
N ARG A 57 -11.11 0.53 9.58
CA ARG A 57 -10.00 0.16 8.70
C ARG A 57 -10.50 -0.43 7.38
N CYS A 58 -11.50 -1.31 7.44
CA CYS A 58 -12.12 -1.85 6.23
C CYS A 58 -12.80 -0.74 5.41
N THR A 59 -13.57 0.12 6.05
CA THR A 59 -14.23 1.27 5.41
C THR A 59 -13.21 2.21 4.77
N ASN A 60 -12.10 2.50 5.45
CA ASN A 60 -11.01 3.29 4.90
C ASN A 60 -10.46 2.68 3.59
N ILE A 61 -10.20 1.37 3.58
CA ILE A 61 -9.69 0.67 2.41
C ILE A 61 -10.70 0.69 1.25
N LEU A 62 -11.98 0.51 1.54
CA LEU A 62 -13.02 0.58 0.52
C LEU A 62 -13.17 1.99 -0.08
N ARG A 63 -13.05 3.05 0.73
CA ARG A 63 -13.04 4.44 0.24
C ARG A 63 -11.82 4.72 -0.66
N ILE A 64 -10.62 4.30 -0.24
CA ILE A 64 -9.41 4.39 -1.05
C ILE A 64 -9.58 3.62 -2.36
N GLY A 65 -10.12 2.40 -2.29
CA GLY A 65 -10.40 1.57 -3.45
C GLY A 65 -11.35 2.23 -4.45
N PHE A 66 -12.39 2.90 -3.97
CA PHE A 66 -13.32 3.65 -4.83
C PHE A 66 -12.61 4.81 -5.57
N VAL A 67 -11.79 5.57 -4.88
CA VAL A 67 -11.00 6.65 -5.52
C VAL A 67 -10.02 6.08 -6.54
N ALA A 68 -9.32 5.00 -6.20
CA ALA A 68 -8.38 4.34 -7.11
C ALA A 68 -9.10 3.79 -8.36
N GLU A 69 -10.27 3.17 -8.20
CA GLU A 69 -11.12 2.72 -9.30
C GLU A 69 -11.51 3.88 -10.22
N LEU A 70 -11.97 4.99 -9.64
CA LEU A 70 -12.38 6.16 -10.39
C LEU A 70 -11.25 6.73 -11.24
N LEU A 71 -10.07 6.92 -10.65
CA LEU A 71 -8.89 7.43 -11.36
C LEU A 71 -8.44 6.47 -12.48
N SER A 72 -8.41 5.15 -12.19
CA SER A 72 -7.98 4.16 -13.18
C SER A 72 -8.91 4.08 -14.39
N ARG A 73 -10.22 4.26 -14.21
CA ARG A 73 -11.18 4.36 -15.32
C ARG A 73 -10.95 5.56 -16.23
N HIS A 74 -10.28 6.59 -15.73
CA HIS A 74 -9.92 7.80 -16.50
C HIS A 74 -8.48 7.77 -17.02
N GLY A 75 -7.85 6.59 -17.08
CA GLY A 75 -6.54 6.43 -17.71
C GLY A 75 -5.35 6.72 -16.80
N VAL A 76 -5.57 6.92 -15.50
CA VAL A 76 -4.50 7.18 -14.52
C VAL A 76 -4.03 5.87 -13.91
N CYS A 77 -2.72 5.62 -13.91
CA CYS A 77 -2.10 4.57 -13.12
C CYS A 77 -2.10 5.00 -11.65
N VAL A 78 -2.62 4.19 -10.74
CA VAL A 78 -2.76 4.56 -9.34
C VAL A 78 -1.86 3.70 -8.47
N ILE A 79 -1.02 4.35 -7.66
CA ILE A 79 -0.18 3.68 -6.66
C ILE A 79 -0.80 3.91 -5.29
N VAL A 80 -1.36 2.88 -4.69
CA VAL A 80 -1.90 2.96 -3.33
C VAL A 80 -0.83 2.54 -2.33
N SER A 81 -0.55 3.38 -1.34
CA SER A 81 0.40 3.13 -0.24
C SER A 81 -0.35 3.10 1.09
N ALA A 82 -0.86 1.94 1.50
CA ALA A 82 -1.61 1.80 2.75
C ALA A 82 -1.28 0.46 3.44
N ILE A 83 -1.40 0.40 4.78
CA ILE A 83 -1.18 -0.86 5.52
C ILE A 83 -2.13 -1.93 5.03
N SER A 84 -3.43 -1.60 4.90
CA SER A 84 -4.49 -2.52 4.42
C SER A 84 -4.45 -3.89 5.11
N PRO A 85 -4.63 -3.94 6.46
CA PRO A 85 -4.25 -5.11 7.23
C PRO A 85 -5.10 -6.35 6.96
N TYR A 86 -6.35 -6.19 6.53
CA TYR A 86 -7.29 -7.31 6.37
C TYR A 86 -7.45 -7.72 4.91
N ARG A 87 -7.30 -9.02 4.63
CA ARG A 87 -7.45 -9.60 3.29
C ARG A 87 -8.84 -9.31 2.71
N SER A 88 -9.88 -9.49 3.50
CA SER A 88 -11.26 -9.29 3.03
C SER A 88 -11.50 -7.91 2.43
N ALA A 89 -10.90 -6.86 2.99
CA ALA A 89 -11.02 -5.51 2.46
C ALA A 89 -10.22 -5.34 1.14
N ARG A 90 -9.02 -5.93 1.05
CA ARG A 90 -8.22 -5.91 -0.18
C ARG A 90 -8.89 -6.73 -1.29
N ASP A 91 -9.44 -7.90 -0.97
CA ASP A 91 -10.16 -8.75 -1.92
C ASP A 91 -11.39 -8.04 -2.48
N ALA A 92 -12.17 -7.38 -1.62
CA ALA A 92 -13.33 -6.60 -2.05
C ALA A 92 -12.97 -5.44 -2.99
N VAL A 93 -11.81 -4.80 -2.80
CA VAL A 93 -11.29 -3.79 -3.74
C VAL A 93 -10.81 -4.43 -5.04
N ARG A 94 -10.10 -5.56 -4.95
CA ARG A 94 -9.63 -6.32 -6.11
C ARG A 94 -10.76 -6.73 -7.04
N GLU A 95 -11.89 -7.21 -6.49
CA GLU A 95 -13.07 -7.63 -7.27
C GLU A 95 -13.68 -6.50 -8.11
N ARG A 96 -13.51 -5.25 -7.68
CA ARG A 96 -14.05 -4.08 -8.37
C ARG A 96 -13.13 -3.52 -9.46
N ILE A 97 -11.82 -3.77 -9.35
CA ILE A 97 -10.81 -3.14 -10.20
C ILE A 97 -10.23 -4.17 -11.18
N PRO A 98 -10.53 -4.08 -12.49
CA PRO A 98 -10.10 -5.09 -13.47
C PRO A 98 -8.58 -5.27 -13.58
N HIS A 99 -7.82 -4.20 -13.34
CA HIS A 99 -6.36 -4.18 -13.46
C HIS A 99 -5.74 -3.87 -12.09
N PHE A 100 -5.94 -4.78 -11.14
CA PHE A 100 -5.43 -4.68 -9.77
C PHE A 100 -4.15 -5.50 -9.62
N VAL A 101 -3.11 -4.87 -9.10
CA VAL A 101 -1.81 -5.51 -8.81
C VAL A 101 -1.53 -5.37 -7.32
N GLU A 102 -1.65 -6.46 -6.57
CA GLU A 102 -1.31 -6.47 -5.15
C GLU A 102 0.20 -6.65 -4.98
N VAL A 103 0.80 -5.73 -4.27
CA VAL A 103 2.22 -5.75 -3.94
C VAL A 103 2.40 -5.93 -2.44
N HIS A 104 2.97 -7.05 -2.05
CA HIS A 104 3.36 -7.26 -0.66
C HIS A 104 4.73 -6.63 -0.41
N VAL A 105 4.75 -5.50 0.29
CA VAL A 105 5.97 -4.90 0.82
C VAL A 105 6.32 -5.62 2.11
N ARG A 106 7.05 -6.74 1.96
CA ARG A 106 7.41 -7.66 3.03
C ARG A 106 8.55 -7.09 3.86
N CYS A 107 8.34 -7.09 5.16
CA CYS A 107 9.32 -6.74 6.16
C CYS A 107 8.85 -7.34 7.49
N SER A 108 9.75 -7.90 8.30
CA SER A 108 9.38 -8.37 9.63
C SER A 108 9.00 -7.22 10.54
N ILE A 109 8.18 -7.53 11.53
CA ILE A 109 7.74 -6.52 12.49
C ILE A 109 8.92 -5.99 13.29
N GLU A 110 9.89 -6.84 13.61
CA GLU A 110 11.10 -6.51 14.35
C GLU A 110 11.94 -5.47 13.62
N VAL A 111 12.07 -5.60 12.29
CA VAL A 111 12.78 -4.62 11.47
C VAL A 111 11.98 -3.33 11.30
N CYS A 112 10.66 -3.43 11.11
CA CYS A 112 9.79 -2.27 11.05
C CYS A 112 9.82 -1.47 12.37
N GLU A 113 9.80 -2.16 13.50
CA GLU A 113 9.89 -1.56 14.85
C GLU A 113 11.26 -0.89 15.08
N LYS A 114 12.36 -1.52 14.63
CA LYS A 114 13.69 -0.89 14.68
C LYS A 114 13.77 0.38 13.83
N ARG A 115 13.14 0.37 12.65
CA ARG A 115 13.10 1.56 11.78
C ARG A 115 12.29 2.68 12.40
N ASP A 116 11.13 2.38 12.94
CA ASP A 116 10.11 3.24 13.59
C ASP A 116 10.15 4.73 13.19
N VAL A 117 10.20 4.99 11.89
CA VAL A 117 10.41 6.33 11.30
C VAL A 117 9.42 7.37 11.82
N LYS A 118 8.21 6.93 12.20
CA LYS A 118 7.13 7.80 12.69
C LYS A 118 6.99 7.78 14.21
N GLY A 119 7.79 7.00 14.94
CA GLY A 119 7.70 6.80 16.39
C GLY A 119 6.40 6.10 16.85
N LEU A 120 5.70 5.42 15.92
CA LEU A 120 4.39 4.82 16.20
C LEU A 120 4.53 3.51 17.00
N TYR A 121 5.55 2.71 16.73
CA TYR A 121 5.82 1.48 17.48
C TYR A 121 6.15 1.78 18.94
N LYS A 122 6.99 2.79 19.19
CA LYS A 122 7.30 3.26 20.52
C LYS A 122 6.05 3.69 21.29
N LYS A 123 5.14 4.42 20.64
CA LYS A 123 3.86 4.84 21.23
C LYS A 123 2.94 3.65 21.51
N ALA A 124 2.84 2.70 20.58
CA ALA A 124 2.02 1.51 20.73
C ALA A 124 2.52 0.63 21.89
N ARG A 125 3.84 0.39 21.98
CA ARG A 125 4.45 -0.36 23.10
C ARG A 125 4.27 0.34 24.45
N ALA A 126 4.21 1.67 24.48
CA ALA A 126 3.91 2.45 25.67
C ALA A 126 2.41 2.51 26.02
N GLY A 127 1.53 1.81 25.29
CA GLY A 127 0.09 1.83 25.51
C GLY A 127 -0.61 3.15 25.12
N GLN A 128 0.08 4.02 24.39
CA GLN A 128 -0.46 5.32 23.95
C GLN A 128 -1.27 5.23 22.65
N LEU A 129 -1.16 4.10 21.93
CA LEU A 129 -1.94 3.80 20.74
C LEU A 129 -2.56 2.42 20.91
N SER A 130 -3.86 2.32 20.66
CA SER A 130 -4.60 1.06 20.59
C SER A 130 -4.85 0.66 19.14
N HIS A 131 -5.13 -0.61 18.90
CA HIS A 131 -5.41 -1.16 17.58
C HIS A 131 -4.27 -0.90 16.58
N PHE A 132 -3.01 -0.99 17.04
CA PHE A 132 -1.87 -0.80 16.17
C PHE A 132 -1.48 -2.10 15.48
N THR A 133 -1.52 -2.09 14.15
CA THR A 133 -1.26 -3.28 13.31
C THR A 133 0.13 -3.86 13.58
N GLY A 134 0.17 -5.11 13.99
CA GLY A 134 1.39 -5.84 14.32
C GLY A 134 1.77 -5.80 15.81
N ILE A 135 1.06 -5.06 16.66
CA ILE A 135 1.26 -5.05 18.13
C ILE A 135 0.04 -5.64 18.83
N ASP A 136 -1.09 -4.96 18.77
CA ASP A 136 -2.36 -5.36 19.38
C ASP A 136 -3.49 -5.57 18.35
N ASP A 137 -3.19 -5.39 17.07
CA ASP A 137 -4.07 -5.73 15.95
C ASP A 137 -3.30 -6.53 14.89
N CYS A 138 -4.01 -7.40 14.17
CA CYS A 138 -3.41 -8.32 13.22
C CYS A 138 -3.11 -7.67 11.86
N TYR A 139 -2.11 -8.23 11.16
CA TYR A 139 -1.88 -8.02 9.74
C TYR A 139 -2.01 -9.37 9.02
N GLU A 140 -2.98 -9.45 8.13
CA GLU A 140 -3.20 -10.62 7.28
C GLU A 140 -2.40 -10.47 5.99
N ALA A 141 -1.21 -11.07 5.93
CA ALA A 141 -0.36 -11.02 4.74
C ALA A 141 -1.12 -11.47 3.48
N PRO A 142 -0.87 -10.88 2.31
CA PRO A 142 -1.47 -11.32 1.06
C PRO A 142 -1.23 -12.81 0.81
N PHE A 143 -2.27 -13.50 0.33
CA PHE A 143 -2.17 -14.93 0.06
C PHE A 143 -1.47 -15.22 -1.27
N ARG A 144 -1.76 -14.43 -2.30
CA ARG A 144 -1.20 -14.55 -3.66
C ARG A 144 -0.98 -13.16 -4.25
N PRO A 145 -0.02 -12.36 -3.72
CA PRO A 145 0.29 -11.08 -4.32
C PRO A 145 0.94 -11.29 -5.69
N GLU A 146 0.68 -10.41 -6.63
CA GLU A 146 1.33 -10.44 -7.94
C GLU A 146 2.83 -10.17 -7.81
N ILE A 147 3.24 -9.33 -6.86
CA ILE A 147 4.64 -8.97 -6.66
C ILE A 147 4.95 -8.93 -5.15
N VAL A 148 6.14 -9.40 -4.79
CA VAL A 148 6.67 -9.29 -3.43
C VAL A 148 7.96 -8.48 -3.47
N CYS A 149 8.01 -7.38 -2.71
CA CYS A 149 9.22 -6.61 -2.43
C CYS A 149 9.70 -6.91 -1.01
N ASP A 150 10.87 -7.51 -0.87
CA ASP A 150 11.45 -7.86 0.43
C ASP A 150 12.42 -6.77 0.88
N THR A 151 11.90 -5.78 1.62
CA THR A 151 12.70 -4.61 2.01
C THR A 151 13.70 -4.86 3.13
N GLU A 152 13.84 -6.09 3.59
CA GLU A 152 14.96 -6.52 4.44
C GLU A 152 16.18 -6.93 3.63
N GLN A 153 15.96 -7.45 2.42
CA GLN A 153 16.99 -7.98 1.55
C GLN A 153 17.26 -7.09 0.33
N GLU A 154 16.31 -6.25 -0.03
CA GLU A 154 16.33 -5.42 -1.23
C GLU A 154 16.49 -3.95 -0.89
N THR A 155 17.27 -3.24 -1.68
CA THR A 155 17.25 -1.79 -1.71
C THR A 155 15.93 -1.28 -2.32
N VAL A 156 15.61 -0.02 -2.09
CA VAL A 156 14.43 0.62 -2.69
C VAL A 156 14.51 0.56 -4.23
N GLY A 157 15.70 0.75 -4.80
CA GLY A 157 15.94 0.66 -6.24
C GLY A 157 15.62 -0.73 -6.79
N GLU A 158 16.15 -1.79 -6.17
CA GLU A 158 15.89 -3.18 -6.57
C GLU A 158 14.40 -3.53 -6.48
N SER A 159 13.72 -3.11 -5.39
CA SER A 159 12.27 -3.30 -5.25
C SER A 159 11.49 -2.61 -6.38
N VAL A 160 11.86 -1.38 -6.77
CA VAL A 160 11.19 -0.65 -7.84
C VAL A 160 11.48 -1.26 -9.22
N GLU A 161 12.72 -1.69 -9.51
CA GLU A 161 13.02 -2.40 -10.77
C GLU A 161 12.23 -3.73 -10.86
N LYS A 162 12.10 -4.46 -9.75
CA LYS A 162 11.24 -5.65 -9.68
C LYS A 162 9.77 -5.33 -9.98
N LEU A 163 9.26 -4.20 -9.43
CA LEU A 163 7.89 -3.74 -9.71
C LEU A 163 7.71 -3.41 -11.18
N LEU A 164 8.62 -2.65 -11.78
CA LEU A 164 8.56 -2.30 -13.21
C LEU A 164 8.58 -3.54 -14.09
N ALA A 165 9.50 -4.48 -13.85
CA ALA A 165 9.55 -5.74 -14.58
C ALA A 165 8.27 -6.58 -14.42
N GLY A 166 7.69 -6.58 -13.22
CA GLY A 166 6.40 -7.24 -12.95
C GLY A 166 5.25 -6.60 -13.73
N LEU A 167 5.17 -5.28 -13.77
CA LEU A 167 4.16 -4.53 -14.50
C LEU A 167 4.31 -4.71 -16.04
N GLU A 168 5.53 -4.75 -16.55
CA GLU A 168 5.83 -5.08 -17.94
C GLU A 168 5.35 -6.49 -18.30
N LYS A 169 5.67 -7.48 -17.46
CA LYS A 169 5.21 -8.88 -17.65
C LYS A 169 3.68 -9.01 -17.65
N LEU A 170 3.00 -8.17 -16.89
CA LEU A 170 1.53 -8.11 -16.83
C LEU A 170 0.92 -7.24 -17.94
N ASN A 171 1.72 -6.65 -18.83
CA ASN A 171 1.32 -5.76 -19.94
C ASN A 171 0.59 -4.49 -19.48
N PHE A 172 0.97 -3.92 -18.33
CA PHE A 172 0.44 -2.64 -17.86
C PHE A 172 1.30 -1.44 -18.24
N ILE A 173 2.61 -1.66 -18.45
CA ILE A 173 3.58 -0.63 -18.87
C ILE A 173 4.43 -1.13 -20.04
#